data_c27556412ab455402d217ca459ddd6c9
#
_entry.id   c27556412ab455402d217ca459ddd6c9
#
_cell.length_a   1.000
_cell.length_b   1.000
_cell.length_c   1.000
_cell.angle_alpha   90.00
_cell.angle_beta   90.00
_cell.angle_gamma   90.00
#
_symmetry.space_group_name_H-M   'P 1'
#
loop_
_entity.id
_entity.type
_entity.pdbx_description
1 polymer ?
#
loop_
_entity_poly.entity_id
_entity_poly.type
_entity_poly.pdbx_seq_one_letter_code
_entity_poly.pdbx_strand_id
1 'polypeptide(L)'
;MDVHYPAVYEPQEPSGFFVRFIDLPEAVTQGEDLDACAFNGAEVLSLVLEEYVESGRDIPAPTQGLSDAHYLAPDAKVQAALLVRLARGERSLAELARALETSWPAAKRLGDPRHWPSLKQLDKAAAALGKRLVLAFE
;
A
#
# COMPACT_ATOMS: atom_id res chain seq x y z
N MET A 1 -4.13 10.93 -1.56
CA MET A 1 -4.37 9.58 -1.04
C MET A 1 -3.10 9.05 -0.41
N ASP A 2 -3.17 8.65 0.83
CA ASP A 2 -1.99 8.26 1.58
C ASP A 2 -1.96 6.74 1.75
N VAL A 3 -0.81 6.14 1.48
CA VAL A 3 -0.57 4.71 1.65
C VAL A 3 0.56 4.45 2.66
N HIS A 4 0.86 5.44 3.49
CA HIS A 4 1.80 5.28 4.61
C HIS A 4 1.04 4.85 5.85
N TYR A 5 1.49 3.77 6.48
CA TYR A 5 0.86 3.19 7.66
C TYR A 5 1.72 3.38 8.89
N PRO A 6 1.11 3.74 10.03
CA PRO A 6 1.86 3.98 11.28
C PRO A 6 2.32 2.69 11.91
N ALA A 7 3.62 2.63 12.21
CA ALA A 7 4.26 1.55 12.93
C ALA A 7 4.84 2.06 14.24
N VAL A 8 4.72 1.28 15.29
CA VAL A 8 5.33 1.55 16.59
C VAL A 8 6.54 0.64 16.76
N TYR A 9 7.67 1.23 17.13
CA TYR A 9 8.91 0.51 17.42
C TYR A 9 9.05 0.42 18.93
N GLU A 10 8.91 -0.78 19.49
CA GLU A 10 9.03 -1.01 20.93
C GLU A 10 10.39 -1.61 21.23
N PRO A 11 11.20 -0.96 22.11
CA PRO A 11 12.49 -1.55 22.51
C PRO A 11 12.30 -2.93 23.12
N GLN A 12 13.19 -3.85 22.77
CA GLN A 12 13.18 -5.21 23.33
C GLN A 12 14.55 -5.58 23.90
N GLU A 13 14.52 -6.50 24.85
CA GLU A 13 15.72 -7.02 25.48
C GLU A 13 16.26 -8.23 24.67
N PRO A 14 17.60 -8.39 24.53
CA PRO A 14 18.65 -7.50 25.06
C PRO A 14 18.93 -6.31 24.14
N SER A 15 18.42 -6.30 22.91
CA SER A 15 18.64 -5.23 21.94
C SER A 15 17.57 -5.20 20.87
N GLY A 16 17.55 -4.14 20.07
CA GLY A 16 16.65 -4.00 18.94
C GLY A 16 15.25 -3.58 19.31
N PHE A 17 14.34 -3.74 18.36
CA PHE A 17 12.95 -3.27 18.47
C PHE A 17 11.99 -4.31 17.91
N PHE A 18 10.85 -4.44 18.58
CA PHE A 18 9.65 -5.08 18.04
C PHE A 18 8.87 -4.00 17.26
N VAL A 19 8.46 -4.35 16.04
CA VAL A 19 7.73 -3.43 15.15
C VAL A 19 6.31 -3.95 14.97
N ARG A 20 5.32 -3.11 15.25
CA ARG A 20 3.92 -3.44 15.01
C ARG A 20 3.21 -2.30 14.31
N PHE A 21 2.29 -2.65 13.42
CA PHE A 21 1.45 -1.67 12.74
C PHE A 21 0.12 -1.52 13.46
N ILE A 22 -0.30 -0.28 13.66
CA ILE A 22 -1.52 0.03 14.44
C ILE A 22 -2.77 -0.43 13.72
N ASP A 23 -2.85 -0.23 12.40
CA ASP A 23 -4.05 -0.53 11.63
C ASP A 23 -4.09 -1.95 11.07
N LEU A 24 -2.99 -2.69 11.17
CA LEU A 24 -2.82 -4.02 10.61
C LEU A 24 -2.17 -4.94 11.66
N PRO A 25 -2.98 -5.53 12.57
CA PRO A 25 -2.43 -6.29 13.70
C PRO A 25 -1.54 -7.48 13.31
N GLU A 26 -1.75 -8.05 12.13
CA GLU A 26 -0.93 -9.16 11.62
C GLU A 26 0.46 -8.70 11.16
N ALA A 27 0.62 -7.40 10.89
CA ALA A 27 1.88 -6.85 10.39
C ALA A 27 2.82 -6.57 11.56
N VAL A 28 3.64 -7.56 11.90
CA VAL A 28 4.63 -7.48 12.98
C VAL A 28 5.97 -7.98 12.48
N THR A 29 7.03 -7.35 12.96
CA THR A 29 8.40 -7.74 12.65
C THR A 29 9.34 -7.22 13.74
N GLN A 30 10.63 -7.24 13.46
CA GLN A 30 11.64 -6.70 14.38
C GLN A 30 12.82 -6.17 13.58
N GLY A 31 13.65 -5.37 14.22
CA GLY A 31 14.87 -4.84 13.62
C GLY A 31 15.86 -4.43 14.71
N GLU A 32 17.15 -4.53 14.42
CA GLU A 32 18.21 -4.20 15.38
C GLU A 32 18.36 -2.68 15.57
N ASP A 33 18.06 -1.89 14.54
CA ASP A 33 18.16 -0.44 14.57
C ASP A 33 16.98 0.17 13.79
N LEU A 34 16.92 1.49 13.74
CA LEU A 34 15.81 2.19 13.08
C LEU A 34 15.74 1.89 11.58
N ASP A 35 16.88 1.80 10.90
CA ASP A 35 16.91 1.50 9.47
C ASP A 35 16.40 0.09 9.18
N ALA A 36 16.82 -0.89 9.99
CA ALA A 36 16.33 -2.27 9.88
C ALA A 36 14.83 -2.35 10.16
N CYS A 37 14.34 -1.60 11.14
CA CYS A 37 12.90 -1.53 11.44
C CYS A 37 12.11 -0.99 10.26
N ALA A 38 12.59 0.08 9.62
CA ALA A 38 11.91 0.66 8.46
C ALA A 38 11.90 -0.31 7.27
N PHE A 39 13.04 -0.95 7.00
CA PHE A 39 13.16 -1.91 5.90
C PHE A 39 12.26 -3.14 6.13
N ASN A 40 12.38 -3.77 7.29
CA ASN A 40 11.59 -4.96 7.64
C ASN A 40 10.11 -4.62 7.78
N GLY A 41 9.81 -3.43 8.29
CA GLY A 41 8.45 -2.94 8.42
C GLY A 41 7.77 -2.78 7.06
N ALA A 42 8.43 -2.14 6.10
CA ALA A 42 7.90 -1.99 4.74
C ALA A 42 7.67 -3.36 4.09
N GLU A 43 8.56 -4.31 4.30
CA GLU A 43 8.44 -5.66 3.76
C GLU A 43 7.23 -6.40 4.32
N VAL A 44 7.07 -6.44 5.66
CA VAL A 44 5.92 -7.13 6.26
C VAL A 44 4.60 -6.42 5.94
N LEU A 45 4.62 -5.09 5.87
CA LEU A 45 3.47 -4.31 5.46
C LEU A 45 3.00 -4.70 4.05
N SER A 46 3.95 -4.83 3.12
CA SER A 46 3.64 -5.23 1.74
C SER A 46 3.01 -6.62 1.69
N LEU A 47 3.57 -7.58 2.41
CA LEU A 47 3.03 -8.94 2.47
C LEU A 47 1.63 -9.00 3.06
N VAL A 48 1.38 -8.27 4.13
CA VAL A 48 0.06 -8.26 4.79
C VAL A 48 -0.99 -7.58 3.91
N LEU A 49 -0.64 -6.48 3.24
CA LEU A 49 -1.57 -5.81 2.33
C LEU A 49 -1.88 -6.67 1.09
N GLU A 50 -0.90 -7.39 0.56
CA GLU A 50 -1.15 -8.37 -0.50
C GLU A 50 -2.15 -9.44 -0.05
N GLU A 51 -1.98 -9.95 1.16
CA GLU A 51 -2.88 -10.96 1.73
C GLU A 51 -4.30 -10.43 1.91
N TYR A 52 -4.45 -9.19 2.37
CA TYR A 52 -5.77 -8.57 2.49
C TYR A 52 -6.47 -8.47 1.14
N VAL A 53 -5.75 -8.05 0.11
CA VAL A 53 -6.30 -7.97 -1.24
C VAL A 53 -6.70 -9.35 -1.77
N GLU A 54 -5.84 -10.35 -1.60
CA GLU A 54 -6.05 -11.70 -2.09
C GLU A 54 -7.25 -12.38 -1.41
N SER A 55 -7.40 -12.17 -0.11
CA SER A 55 -8.50 -12.76 0.66
C SER A 55 -9.81 -11.95 0.61
N GLY A 56 -9.81 -10.82 -0.11
CA GLY A 56 -10.99 -9.97 -0.24
C GLY A 56 -11.35 -9.19 1.01
N ARG A 57 -10.41 -8.99 1.91
CA ARG A 57 -10.62 -8.20 3.13
C ARG A 57 -10.55 -6.72 2.82
N ASP A 58 -11.31 -5.92 3.56
CA ASP A 58 -11.26 -4.47 3.45
C ASP A 58 -9.89 -3.95 3.88
N ILE A 59 -9.33 -3.03 3.11
CA ILE A 59 -8.06 -2.39 3.42
C ILE A 59 -8.34 -1.24 4.39
N PRO A 60 -7.82 -1.29 5.62
CA PRO A 60 -8.04 -0.20 6.57
C PRO A 60 -7.33 1.07 6.12
N ALA A 61 -7.95 2.21 6.35
CA ALA A 61 -7.29 3.50 6.15
C ALA A 61 -6.22 3.71 7.22
N PRO A 62 -5.06 4.29 6.88
CA PRO A 62 -4.04 4.58 7.89
C PRO A 62 -4.53 5.59 8.92
N THR A 63 -4.31 5.32 10.21
CA THR A 63 -4.56 6.29 11.26
C THR A 63 -3.61 7.47 11.11
N GLN A 64 -4.15 8.68 11.08
CA GLN A 64 -3.38 9.90 10.87
C GLN A 64 -2.98 10.58 12.18
N GLY A 65 -1.92 11.39 12.13
CA GLY A 65 -1.60 12.33 13.20
C GLY A 65 -0.96 11.74 14.46
N LEU A 66 -0.43 10.53 14.39
CA LEU A 66 0.25 9.92 15.53
C LEU A 66 1.69 10.43 15.62
N SER A 67 2.04 11.07 16.74
CA SER A 67 3.35 11.68 16.93
C SER A 67 4.46 10.70 17.31
N ASP A 68 4.08 9.53 17.85
CA ASP A 68 5.02 8.51 18.35
C ASP A 68 5.10 7.29 17.39
N ALA A 69 4.61 7.44 16.18
CA ALA A 69 4.61 6.39 15.18
C ALA A 69 5.52 6.76 14.00
N HIS A 70 6.06 5.73 13.35
CA HIS A 70 6.80 5.85 12.11
C HIS A 70 5.89 5.46 10.96
N TYR A 71 5.70 6.37 10.00
CA TYR A 71 4.82 6.14 8.86
C TYR A 71 5.62 5.49 7.74
N LEU A 72 5.29 4.24 7.42
CA LEU A 72 6.01 3.45 6.43
C LEU A 72 5.10 3.17 5.23
N ALA A 73 5.66 3.26 4.04
CA ALA A 73 4.98 2.88 2.82
C ALA A 73 5.31 1.42 2.45
N PRO A 74 4.36 0.68 1.86
CA PRO A 74 4.67 -0.62 1.28
C PRO A 74 5.51 -0.44 0.02
N ASP A 75 5.93 -1.54 -0.61
CA ASP A 75 6.69 -1.46 -1.85
C ASP A 75 5.86 -0.81 -2.99
N ALA A 76 6.55 -0.43 -4.06
CA ALA A 76 5.94 0.39 -5.11
C ALA A 76 4.76 -0.29 -5.81
N LYS A 77 4.82 -1.60 -6.06
CA LYS A 77 3.71 -2.29 -6.74
C LYS A 77 2.47 -2.42 -5.86
N VAL A 78 2.66 -2.58 -4.56
CA VAL A 78 1.55 -2.58 -3.59
C VAL A 78 0.95 -1.17 -3.51
N GLN A 79 1.78 -0.14 -3.44
CA GLN A 79 1.31 1.26 -3.49
C GLN A 79 0.44 1.51 -4.72
N ALA A 80 0.92 1.10 -5.89
CA ALA A 80 0.19 1.28 -7.15
C ALA A 80 -1.19 0.63 -7.11
N ALA A 81 -1.26 -0.62 -6.67
CA ALA A 81 -2.53 -1.37 -6.57
C ALA A 81 -3.49 -0.71 -5.58
N LEU A 82 -3.00 -0.29 -4.41
CA LEU A 82 -3.82 0.38 -3.41
C LEU A 82 -4.36 1.71 -3.91
N LEU A 83 -3.53 2.53 -4.56
CA LEU A 83 -3.95 3.81 -5.10
C LEU A 83 -5.05 3.65 -6.14
N VAL A 84 -4.92 2.68 -7.05
CA VAL A 84 -5.95 2.40 -8.04
C VAL A 84 -7.25 1.95 -7.37
N ARG A 85 -7.17 1.05 -6.39
CA ARG A 85 -8.35 0.58 -5.66
C ARG A 85 -9.05 1.69 -4.89
N LEU A 86 -8.29 2.52 -4.19
CA LEU A 86 -8.83 3.66 -3.43
C LEU A 86 -9.46 4.70 -4.36
N ALA A 87 -8.81 5.05 -5.45
CA ALA A 87 -9.32 6.03 -6.40
C ALA A 87 -10.56 5.50 -7.14
N ARG A 88 -10.60 4.21 -7.45
CA ARG A 88 -11.77 3.59 -8.07
C ARG A 88 -12.97 3.62 -7.12
N GLY A 89 -12.75 3.39 -5.82
CA GLY A 89 -13.81 3.34 -4.83
C GLY A 89 -14.85 2.27 -5.20
N GLU A 90 -16.12 2.66 -5.23
CA GLU A 90 -17.24 1.75 -5.52
C GLU A 90 -17.52 1.59 -7.02
N ARG A 91 -16.80 2.30 -7.88
CA ARG A 91 -16.96 2.13 -9.32
C ARG A 91 -16.55 0.73 -9.76
N SER A 92 -17.27 0.16 -10.71
CA SER A 92 -17.01 -1.20 -11.17
C SER A 92 -15.73 -1.28 -12.01
N LEU A 93 -15.16 -2.50 -12.09
CA LEU A 93 -14.05 -2.75 -13.01
C LEU A 93 -14.44 -2.53 -14.47
N ALA A 94 -15.71 -2.80 -14.82
CA ALA A 94 -16.22 -2.53 -16.16
C ALA A 94 -16.18 -1.04 -16.50
N GLU A 95 -16.52 -0.17 -15.55
CA GLU A 95 -16.43 1.27 -15.72
C GLU A 95 -14.99 1.71 -15.91
N LEU A 96 -14.06 1.18 -15.11
CA LEU A 96 -12.63 1.46 -15.25
C LEU A 96 -12.11 0.99 -16.61
N ALA A 97 -12.47 -0.20 -17.04
CA ALA A 97 -12.06 -0.74 -18.34
C ALA A 97 -12.53 0.14 -19.49
N ARG A 98 -13.78 0.63 -19.44
CA ARG A 98 -14.30 1.57 -20.43
C ARG A 98 -13.55 2.89 -20.43
N ALA A 99 -13.30 3.45 -19.25
CA ALA A 99 -12.58 4.72 -19.11
C ALA A 99 -11.16 4.64 -19.64
N LEU A 100 -10.54 3.48 -19.50
CA LEU A 100 -9.17 3.22 -19.97
C LEU A 100 -9.12 2.70 -21.41
N GLU A 101 -10.27 2.45 -22.03
CA GLU A 101 -10.36 1.85 -23.36
C GLU A 101 -9.58 0.52 -23.45
N THR A 102 -9.73 -0.33 -22.44
CA THR A 102 -9.00 -1.59 -22.31
C THR A 102 -9.95 -2.73 -21.93
N SER A 103 -9.41 -3.95 -21.87
CA SER A 103 -10.16 -5.14 -21.45
C SER A 103 -10.38 -5.14 -19.93
N TRP A 104 -11.43 -5.85 -19.50
CA TRP A 104 -11.71 -6.04 -18.08
C TRP A 104 -10.54 -6.71 -17.33
N PRO A 105 -9.89 -7.78 -17.86
CA PRO A 105 -8.72 -8.36 -17.20
C PRO A 105 -7.55 -7.40 -17.07
N ALA A 106 -7.32 -6.53 -18.05
CA ALA A 106 -6.26 -5.52 -17.98
C ALA A 106 -6.56 -4.47 -16.90
N ALA A 107 -7.81 -4.03 -16.80
CA ALA A 107 -8.23 -3.12 -15.73
C ALA A 107 -8.08 -3.76 -14.34
N LYS A 108 -8.45 -5.03 -14.22
CA LYS A 108 -8.32 -5.77 -12.96
C LYS A 108 -6.87 -5.87 -12.49
N ARG A 109 -5.93 -6.09 -13.42
CA ARG A 109 -4.50 -6.18 -13.08
C ARG A 109 -3.95 -4.92 -12.43
N LEU A 110 -4.48 -3.76 -12.75
CA LEU A 110 -4.02 -2.51 -12.15
C LEU A 110 -4.26 -2.45 -10.63
N GLY A 111 -5.24 -3.17 -10.12
CA GLY A 111 -5.50 -3.30 -8.69
C GLY A 111 -4.90 -4.55 -8.06
N ASP A 112 -4.04 -5.27 -8.78
CA ASP A 112 -3.37 -6.48 -8.28
C ASP A 112 -1.99 -6.07 -7.72
N PRO A 113 -1.75 -6.25 -6.40
CA PRO A 113 -0.50 -5.84 -5.76
C PRO A 113 0.72 -6.66 -6.19
N ARG A 114 0.52 -7.73 -6.98
CA ARG A 114 1.60 -8.55 -7.53
C ARG A 114 1.99 -8.13 -8.94
N HIS A 115 1.22 -7.23 -9.54
CA HIS A 115 1.46 -6.76 -10.89
C HIS A 115 2.27 -5.46 -10.89
N TRP A 116 3.27 -5.38 -11.78
CA TRP A 116 4.04 -4.17 -12.02
C TRP A 116 3.43 -3.43 -13.22
N PRO A 117 2.62 -2.37 -13.00
CA PRO A 117 2.15 -1.56 -14.11
C PRO A 117 3.28 -0.71 -14.65
N SER A 118 3.21 -0.34 -15.94
CA SER A 118 4.10 0.70 -16.45
C SER A 118 3.69 2.07 -15.87
N LEU A 119 4.62 3.03 -15.85
CA LEU A 119 4.28 4.39 -15.46
C LEU A 119 3.19 4.97 -16.34
N LYS A 120 3.21 4.65 -17.63
CA LYS A 120 2.17 5.10 -18.57
C LYS A 120 0.80 4.55 -18.21
N GLN A 121 0.72 3.26 -17.86
CA GLN A 121 -0.55 2.64 -17.44
C GLN A 121 -1.07 3.29 -16.14
N LEU A 122 -0.17 3.52 -15.19
CA LEU A 122 -0.55 4.12 -13.91
C LEU A 122 -0.99 5.57 -14.05
N ASP A 123 -0.30 6.33 -14.90
CA ASP A 123 -0.67 7.72 -15.22
C ASP A 123 -2.05 7.79 -15.86
N LYS A 124 -2.33 6.92 -16.84
CA LYS A 124 -3.64 6.83 -17.48
C LYS A 124 -4.73 6.43 -16.50
N ALA A 125 -4.44 5.47 -15.61
CA ALA A 125 -5.39 5.02 -14.60
C ALA A 125 -5.75 6.19 -13.66
N ALA A 126 -4.77 6.92 -13.18
CA ALA A 126 -5.00 8.08 -12.33
C ALA A 126 -5.92 9.10 -13.02
N ALA A 127 -5.62 9.45 -14.28
CA ALA A 127 -6.43 10.41 -15.05
C ALA A 127 -7.87 9.91 -15.24
N ALA A 128 -8.05 8.63 -15.58
CA ALA A 128 -9.38 8.03 -15.76
C ALA A 128 -10.21 8.04 -14.47
N LEU A 129 -9.53 8.05 -13.32
CA LEU A 129 -10.17 8.07 -11.99
C LEU A 129 -10.27 9.48 -11.40
N GLY A 130 -10.02 10.51 -12.21
CA GLY A 130 -10.11 11.91 -11.79
C GLY A 130 -8.98 12.35 -10.88
N LYS A 131 -7.83 11.69 -10.95
CA LYS A 131 -6.68 11.94 -10.12
C LYS A 131 -5.45 12.29 -10.96
N ARG A 132 -4.37 12.62 -10.30
CA ARG A 132 -3.09 12.88 -10.93
C ARG A 132 -2.01 12.04 -10.24
N LEU A 133 -1.18 11.38 -11.02
CA LEU A 133 -0.04 10.63 -10.49
C LEU A 133 1.06 11.60 -10.05
N VAL A 134 1.47 11.49 -8.80
CA VAL A 134 2.60 12.23 -8.23
C VAL A 134 3.61 11.21 -7.69
N LEU A 135 4.84 11.33 -8.12
CA LEU A 135 5.91 10.42 -7.72
C LEU A 135 6.86 11.12 -6.75
N ALA A 136 7.31 10.38 -5.75
CA ALA A 136 8.27 10.89 -4.78
C ALA A 136 9.24 9.79 -4.34
N PHE A 137 10.47 10.17 -4.09
CA PHE A 137 11.43 9.34 -3.37
C PHE A 137 11.50 9.83 -1.92
N GLU A 138 11.57 8.89 -1.00
CA GLU A 138 11.70 9.18 0.43
C GLU A 138 13.05 8.73 0.99
#